data_18c393a6b77dd0772bb843c402ad8f4b
#
_entry.id   18c393a6b77dd0772bb843c402ad8f4b
#
_cell.length_a   1.000
_cell.length_b   1.000
_cell.length_c   1.000
_cell.angle_alpha   90.00
_cell.angle_beta   90.00
_cell.angle_gamma   90.00
#
_symmetry.space_group_name_H-M   'P 1'
#
loop_
_entity.id
_entity.type
_entity.pdbx_description
1 polymer ?
#
loop_
_entity_poly.entity_id
_entity_poly.type
_entity_poly.pdbx_seq_one_letter_code
_entity_poly.pdbx_strand_id
1 'polypeptide(L)'
;LVISEEEAILIEARVQARNEASNQPSDPDREAPDVGRNVGGYNRFWMDPGDRLAVVSGEIRTSIIVDPVDGRLPYSEQGRANYDAAMRQRNSYDGPEVRPLGERCVVGFGSTGGPPKLPVLYNNLTQIVQTKTHVLLMAEMNHDARVIRLNAKFPANSQYPWMGDSVG
;
A
#
# COMPACT_ATOMS: atom_id res chain seq x y z
N LEU A 1 -3.51 -16.31 0.57
CA LEU A 1 -4.31 -17.52 0.55
C LEU A 1 -4.76 -17.80 -0.89
N VAL A 2 -4.65 -19.06 -1.30
CA VAL A 2 -5.23 -19.54 -2.56
C VAL A 2 -6.70 -19.81 -2.32
N ILE A 3 -7.53 -19.43 -3.28
CA ILE A 3 -8.99 -19.64 -3.22
C ILE A 3 -9.48 -20.29 -4.51
N SER A 4 -10.71 -20.83 -4.48
CA SER A 4 -11.35 -21.41 -5.63
C SER A 4 -11.83 -20.31 -6.62
N GLU A 5 -12.07 -20.70 -7.86
CA GLU A 5 -12.64 -19.82 -8.89
C GLU A 5 -14.04 -19.31 -8.49
N GLU A 6 -14.85 -20.17 -7.87
CA GLU A 6 -16.18 -19.80 -7.39
C GLU A 6 -16.12 -18.73 -6.30
N GLU A 7 -15.20 -18.87 -5.34
CA GLU A 7 -14.98 -17.85 -4.29
C GLU A 7 -14.46 -16.54 -4.88
N ALA A 8 -13.57 -16.62 -5.88
CA ALA A 8 -13.04 -15.45 -6.56
C ALA A 8 -14.14 -14.65 -7.24
N ILE A 9 -15.03 -15.32 -8.01
CA ILE A 9 -16.17 -14.69 -8.68
C ILE A 9 -17.05 -13.94 -7.67
N LEU A 10 -17.33 -14.53 -6.50
CA LEU A 10 -18.16 -13.88 -5.48
C LEU A 10 -17.48 -12.64 -4.88
N ILE A 11 -16.17 -12.69 -4.66
CA ILE A 11 -15.39 -11.56 -4.14
C ILE A 11 -15.36 -10.44 -5.19
N GLU A 12 -15.01 -10.76 -6.43
CA GLU A 12 -14.91 -9.80 -7.52
C GLU A 12 -16.25 -9.13 -7.82
N ALA A 13 -17.34 -9.88 -7.87
CA ALA A 13 -18.69 -9.33 -8.05
C ALA A 13 -19.09 -8.34 -6.94
N ARG A 14 -18.71 -8.65 -5.68
CA ARG A 14 -18.94 -7.73 -4.55
C ARG A 14 -18.13 -6.44 -4.67
N VAL A 15 -16.87 -6.55 -5.11
CA VAL A 15 -16.01 -5.38 -5.33
C VAL A 15 -16.57 -4.52 -6.46
N GLN A 16 -16.97 -5.13 -7.57
CA GLN A 16 -17.56 -4.44 -8.70
C GLN A 16 -18.85 -3.70 -8.29
N ALA A 17 -19.78 -4.37 -7.64
CA ALA A 17 -21.01 -3.75 -7.17
C ALA A 17 -20.76 -2.55 -6.24
N ARG A 18 -19.74 -2.65 -5.38
CA ARG A 18 -19.34 -1.54 -4.52
C ARG A 18 -18.73 -0.37 -5.31
N ASN A 19 -17.93 -0.66 -6.34
CA ASN A 19 -17.34 0.37 -7.20
C ASN A 19 -18.42 1.07 -8.02
N GLU A 20 -19.35 0.34 -8.59
CA GLU A 20 -20.51 0.89 -9.31
C GLU A 20 -21.36 1.79 -8.41
N ALA A 21 -21.69 1.33 -7.20
CA ALA A 21 -22.44 2.15 -6.22
C ALA A 21 -21.68 3.43 -5.82
N SER A 22 -20.33 3.37 -5.79
CA SER A 22 -19.49 4.51 -5.42
C SER A 22 -19.35 5.54 -6.54
N ASN A 23 -19.57 5.14 -7.79
CA ASN A 23 -19.50 5.99 -8.97
C ASN A 23 -20.85 6.62 -9.32
N GLN A 24 -21.92 6.32 -8.59
CA GLN A 24 -23.20 6.98 -8.78
C GLN A 24 -23.10 8.47 -8.45
N PRO A 25 -23.79 9.34 -9.20
CA PRO A 25 -23.87 10.76 -8.88
C PRO A 25 -24.36 10.96 -7.45
N SER A 26 -23.79 11.93 -6.75
CA SER A 26 -24.29 12.32 -5.44
C SER A 26 -25.68 12.94 -5.55
N ASP A 27 -26.62 12.54 -4.69
CA ASP A 27 -27.90 13.19 -4.57
C ASP A 27 -27.69 14.58 -3.94
N PRO A 28 -28.00 15.67 -4.68
CA PRO A 28 -27.81 17.02 -4.15
C PRO A 28 -28.76 17.36 -2.98
N ASP A 29 -29.90 16.65 -2.90
CA ASP A 29 -30.92 16.91 -1.87
C ASP A 29 -30.77 16.00 -0.64
N ARG A 30 -29.77 15.14 -0.61
CA ARG A 30 -29.52 14.29 0.55
C ARG A 30 -29.18 15.11 1.80
N GLU A 31 -29.65 14.67 2.93
CA GLU A 31 -29.28 15.26 4.22
C GLU A 31 -27.75 15.15 4.48
N ALA A 32 -27.23 16.13 5.21
CA ALA A 32 -25.84 16.07 5.62
C ALA A 32 -25.59 14.82 6.49
N PRO A 33 -24.48 14.10 6.28
CA PRO A 33 -24.16 12.95 7.12
C PRO A 33 -23.90 13.39 8.56
N ASP A 34 -24.18 12.50 9.50
CA ASP A 34 -23.85 12.71 10.91
C ASP A 34 -22.38 13.07 11.12
N VAL A 35 -22.10 13.85 12.15
CA VAL A 35 -20.72 14.23 12.51
C VAL A 35 -19.85 12.98 12.70
N GLY A 36 -18.71 12.96 12.03
CA GLY A 36 -17.76 11.84 12.07
C GLY A 36 -18.09 10.70 11.11
N ARG A 37 -19.16 10.77 10.30
CA ARG A 37 -19.44 9.83 9.22
C ARG A 37 -18.89 10.30 7.88
N ASN A 38 -18.74 9.35 6.96
CA ASN A 38 -18.25 9.61 5.62
C ASN A 38 -19.09 10.68 4.91
N VAL A 39 -18.46 11.80 4.59
CA VAL A 39 -19.09 12.93 3.87
C VAL A 39 -19.42 12.65 2.41
N GLY A 40 -19.17 11.44 1.92
CA GLY A 40 -19.50 11.00 0.56
C GLY A 40 -18.31 10.47 -0.21
N GLY A 41 -18.58 9.95 -1.41
CA GLY A 41 -17.62 9.23 -2.24
C GLY A 41 -16.63 10.10 -3.03
N TYR A 42 -16.43 11.36 -2.66
CA TYR A 42 -15.57 12.28 -3.42
C TYR A 42 -14.17 11.71 -3.72
N ASN A 43 -13.57 11.03 -2.75
CA ASN A 43 -12.22 10.48 -2.92
C ASN A 43 -12.16 9.15 -3.68
N ARG A 44 -13.27 8.51 -3.97
CA ARG A 44 -13.26 7.21 -4.66
C ARG A 44 -12.95 7.30 -6.14
N PHE A 45 -13.29 8.40 -6.75
CA PHE A 45 -12.95 8.67 -8.15
C PHE A 45 -11.44 8.62 -8.41
N TRP A 46 -10.63 8.96 -7.41
CA TRP A 46 -9.17 9.00 -7.49
C TRP A 46 -8.50 7.68 -7.07
N MET A 47 -9.28 6.72 -6.58
CA MET A 47 -8.77 5.43 -6.15
C MET A 47 -8.96 4.39 -7.24
N ASP A 48 -7.93 3.60 -7.47
CA ASP A 48 -8.01 2.42 -8.31
C ASP A 48 -7.94 1.16 -7.42
N PRO A 49 -9.10 0.68 -6.91
CA PRO A 49 -9.13 -0.48 -6.04
C PRO A 49 -8.91 -1.80 -6.80
N GLY A 50 -8.86 -1.74 -8.13
CA GLY A 50 -8.95 -2.92 -8.98
C GLY A 50 -10.33 -3.60 -8.92
N ASP A 51 -10.54 -4.55 -9.82
CA ASP A 51 -11.78 -5.32 -9.93
C ASP A 51 -11.53 -6.84 -9.94
N ARG A 52 -10.28 -7.25 -9.98
CA ARG A 52 -9.87 -8.65 -10.05
C ARG A 52 -8.83 -9.02 -9.00
N LEU A 53 -8.87 -10.27 -8.60
CA LEU A 53 -7.88 -10.85 -7.70
C LEU A 53 -6.57 -11.17 -8.43
N ALA A 54 -5.48 -11.18 -7.69
CA ALA A 54 -4.17 -11.53 -8.22
C ALA A 54 -4.11 -13.01 -8.61
N VAL A 55 -3.55 -13.27 -9.80
CA VAL A 55 -3.22 -14.64 -10.25
C VAL A 55 -1.70 -14.78 -10.24
N VAL A 56 -1.21 -15.69 -9.41
CA VAL A 56 0.21 -15.96 -9.26
C VAL A 56 0.47 -17.42 -9.60
N SER A 57 1.25 -17.69 -10.64
CA SER A 57 1.54 -19.04 -11.12
C SER A 57 0.28 -19.90 -11.40
N GLY A 58 -0.77 -19.25 -11.90
CA GLY A 58 -2.06 -19.91 -12.21
C GLY A 58 -3.00 -20.08 -11.02
N GLU A 59 -2.61 -19.66 -9.82
CA GLU A 59 -3.43 -19.71 -8.61
C GLU A 59 -4.07 -18.35 -8.33
N ILE A 60 -5.37 -18.32 -8.08
CA ILE A 60 -6.10 -17.10 -7.66
C ILE A 60 -5.84 -16.89 -6.17
N ARG A 61 -5.38 -15.68 -5.81
CA ARG A 61 -4.93 -15.38 -4.45
C ARG A 61 -5.58 -14.12 -3.89
N THR A 62 -5.90 -14.17 -2.61
CA THR A 62 -6.35 -13.00 -1.83
C THR A 62 -5.19 -12.20 -1.26
N SER A 63 -3.94 -12.65 -1.46
CA SER A 63 -2.72 -11.94 -1.07
C SER A 63 -1.65 -12.16 -2.12
N ILE A 64 -0.85 -11.13 -2.38
CA ILE A 64 0.36 -11.21 -3.22
C ILE A 64 1.54 -11.85 -2.47
N ILE A 65 1.44 -11.99 -1.15
CA ILE A 65 2.43 -12.71 -0.33
C ILE A 65 2.19 -14.20 -0.50
N VAL A 66 3.17 -14.90 -1.04
CA VAL A 66 3.08 -16.34 -1.31
C VAL A 66 3.77 -17.20 -0.24
N ASP A 67 4.71 -16.60 0.48
CA ASP A 67 5.42 -17.20 1.60
C ASP A 67 5.53 -16.15 2.73
N PRO A 68 4.98 -16.40 3.91
CA PRO A 68 4.26 -17.60 4.38
C PRO A 68 2.94 -17.89 3.66
N VAL A 69 2.50 -19.16 3.73
CA VAL A 69 1.27 -19.65 3.07
C VAL A 69 0.01 -18.91 3.55
N ASP A 70 0.02 -18.35 4.78
CA ASP A 70 -1.09 -17.56 5.31
C ASP A 70 -1.23 -16.18 4.64
N GLY A 71 -0.31 -15.81 3.74
CA GLY A 71 -0.36 -14.57 2.99
C GLY A 71 -0.16 -13.30 3.82
N ARG A 72 0.41 -13.41 5.03
CA ARG A 72 0.65 -12.30 5.95
C ARG A 72 2.12 -11.95 6.01
N LEU A 73 2.42 -10.70 6.37
CA LEU A 73 3.81 -10.27 6.62
C LEU A 73 4.42 -11.07 7.79
N PRO A 74 5.56 -11.74 7.58
CA PRO A 74 6.21 -12.55 8.61
C PRO A 74 7.00 -11.65 9.58
N TYR A 75 6.33 -11.03 10.52
CA TYR A 75 6.99 -10.22 11.53
C TYR A 75 7.88 -11.09 12.44
N SER A 76 9.11 -10.65 12.69
CA SER A 76 9.88 -11.12 13.84
C SER A 76 9.16 -10.75 15.15
N GLU A 77 9.52 -11.38 16.27
CA GLU A 77 8.96 -11.01 17.58
C GLU A 77 9.14 -9.53 17.88
N GLN A 78 10.35 -9.00 17.65
CA GLN A 78 10.64 -7.59 17.83
C GLN A 78 9.82 -6.71 16.87
N GLY A 79 9.69 -7.11 15.60
CA GLY A 79 8.89 -6.40 14.61
C GLY A 79 7.41 -6.35 15.00
N ARG A 80 6.86 -7.44 15.53
CA ARG A 80 5.49 -7.49 16.04
C ARG A 80 5.32 -6.58 17.25
N ALA A 81 6.23 -6.63 18.21
CA ALA A 81 6.20 -5.78 19.39
C ALA A 81 6.25 -4.29 19.03
N ASN A 82 7.12 -3.92 18.08
CA ASN A 82 7.21 -2.54 17.57
C ASN A 82 5.92 -2.10 16.87
N TYR A 83 5.35 -2.97 16.02
CA TYR A 83 4.08 -2.70 15.35
C TYR A 83 2.95 -2.48 16.36
N ASP A 84 2.81 -3.37 17.34
CA ASP A 84 1.76 -3.28 18.35
C ASP A 84 1.92 -2.02 19.23
N ALA A 85 3.16 -1.62 19.54
CA ALA A 85 3.45 -0.37 20.25
C ALA A 85 3.03 0.85 19.41
N ALA A 86 3.36 0.88 18.13
CA ALA A 86 2.96 1.95 17.22
C ALA A 86 1.43 2.02 17.06
N MET A 87 0.74 0.87 16.98
CA MET A 87 -0.72 0.83 16.89
C MET A 87 -1.41 1.36 18.15
N ARG A 88 -0.87 1.10 19.34
CA ARG A 88 -1.39 1.67 20.60
C ARG A 88 -1.29 3.20 20.64
N GLN A 89 -0.26 3.76 20.01
CA GLN A 89 -0.02 5.20 19.97
C GLN A 89 -0.64 5.90 18.76
N ARG A 90 -1.27 5.17 17.85
CA ARG A 90 -1.78 5.70 16.57
C ARG A 90 -2.67 6.93 16.71
N ASN A 91 -3.48 6.99 17.78
CA ASN A 91 -4.40 8.08 18.04
C ASN A 91 -3.84 9.11 19.05
N SER A 92 -2.59 8.98 19.47
CA SER A 92 -1.92 9.99 20.28
C SER A 92 -1.43 11.13 19.41
N TYR A 93 -1.52 12.34 19.94
CA TYR A 93 -1.01 13.57 19.34
C TYR A 93 0.03 14.25 20.26
N ASP A 94 0.66 13.47 21.14
CA ASP A 94 1.60 13.97 22.13
C ASP A 94 2.90 14.54 21.51
N GLY A 95 3.24 14.09 20.29
CA GLY A 95 4.40 14.60 19.57
C GLY A 95 4.47 14.07 18.13
N PRO A 96 5.30 14.66 17.28
CA PRO A 96 5.44 14.24 15.87
C PRO A 96 6.02 12.82 15.75
N GLU A 97 6.81 12.35 16.70
CA GLU A 97 7.45 11.04 16.70
C GLU A 97 6.46 9.88 16.79
N VAL A 98 5.28 10.10 17.36
CA VAL A 98 4.22 9.08 17.45
C VAL A 98 3.29 9.10 16.24
N ARG A 99 3.45 10.07 15.33
CA ARG A 99 2.64 10.14 14.10
C ARG A 99 3.22 9.24 13.01
N PRO A 100 2.35 8.65 12.16
CA PRO A 100 2.80 7.88 11.00
C PRO A 100 3.72 8.68 10.09
N LEU A 101 4.68 8.00 9.45
CA LEU A 101 5.67 8.62 8.56
C LEU A 101 5.02 9.42 7.41
N GLY A 102 3.86 8.98 6.91
CA GLY A 102 3.11 9.69 5.88
C GLY A 102 2.57 11.05 6.36
N GLU A 103 2.09 11.15 7.61
CA GLU A 103 1.65 12.42 8.20
C GLU A 103 2.82 13.38 8.47
N ARG A 104 4.00 12.83 8.69
CA ARG A 104 5.25 13.58 8.88
C ARG A 104 5.93 13.98 7.58
N CYS A 105 5.36 13.64 6.44
CA CYS A 105 5.92 13.84 5.10
C CYS A 105 7.33 13.24 4.93
N VAL A 106 7.63 12.15 5.62
CA VAL A 106 8.93 11.46 5.52
C VAL A 106 8.92 10.48 4.35
N VAL A 107 7.83 9.72 4.20
CA VAL A 107 7.55 8.83 3.06
C VAL A 107 6.05 8.88 2.74
N GLY A 108 5.63 8.36 1.60
CA GLY A 108 4.21 8.26 1.25
C GLY A 108 3.42 7.35 2.19
N PHE A 109 2.10 7.48 2.15
CA PHE A 109 1.20 6.65 2.95
C PHE A 109 1.30 5.18 2.58
N GLY A 110 1.21 4.32 3.57
CA GLY A 110 1.33 2.88 3.38
C GLY A 110 2.74 2.48 2.95
N SER A 111 2.83 1.58 1.98
CA SER A 111 4.10 1.04 1.47
C SER A 111 4.39 1.47 0.03
N THR A 112 4.08 2.71 -0.33
CA THR A 112 4.26 3.22 -1.71
C THR A 112 5.67 3.09 -2.23
N GLY A 113 6.64 3.43 -1.42
CA GLY A 113 8.05 3.33 -1.77
C GLY A 113 8.75 2.08 -1.23
N GLY A 114 8.16 1.40 -0.27
CA GLY A 114 8.75 0.22 0.39
C GLY A 114 9.71 0.58 1.51
N PRO A 115 10.62 -0.27 1.89
CA PRO A 115 10.62 -1.74 1.73
C PRO A 115 9.61 -2.46 2.63
N PRO A 116 8.89 -3.45 2.15
CA PRO A 116 8.69 -3.78 0.74
C PRO A 116 7.72 -2.82 0.06
N LYS A 117 7.84 -2.65 -1.27
CA LYS A 117 6.85 -1.91 -2.05
C LYS A 117 5.61 -2.79 -2.18
N LEU A 118 4.50 -2.31 -1.67
CA LEU A 118 3.20 -2.97 -1.76
C LEU A 118 2.22 -2.08 -2.53
N PRO A 119 1.18 -2.67 -3.14
CA PRO A 119 0.12 -1.91 -3.79
C PRO A 119 -0.57 -0.96 -2.80
N VAL A 120 -0.89 0.23 -3.27
CA VAL A 120 -1.72 1.22 -2.57
C VAL A 120 -2.85 1.65 -3.49
N LEU A 121 -3.93 2.18 -2.91
CA LEU A 121 -5.15 2.48 -3.66
C LEU A 121 -5.20 3.90 -4.23
N TYR A 122 -4.19 4.73 -3.92
CA TYR A 122 -4.24 6.15 -4.21
C TYR A 122 -2.87 6.66 -4.61
N ASN A 123 -2.80 7.47 -5.69
CA ASN A 123 -1.55 7.93 -6.29
C ASN A 123 -0.55 6.78 -6.46
N ASN A 124 -1.02 5.70 -7.08
CA ASN A 124 -0.35 4.40 -7.09
C ASN A 124 0.49 4.15 -8.35
N LEU A 125 0.56 5.11 -9.26
CA LEU A 125 1.39 4.99 -10.45
C LEU A 125 2.86 4.90 -10.06
N THR A 126 3.59 4.10 -10.83
CA THR A 126 5.02 3.93 -10.64
C THR A 126 5.73 4.16 -11.96
N GLN A 127 6.63 5.13 -11.97
CA GLN A 127 7.54 5.34 -13.09
C GLN A 127 8.79 4.48 -12.87
N ILE A 128 9.18 3.73 -13.90
CA ILE A 128 10.40 2.92 -13.92
C ILE A 128 11.36 3.52 -14.94
N VAL A 129 12.54 3.89 -14.47
CA VAL A 129 13.62 4.40 -15.34
C VAL A 129 14.82 3.49 -15.18
N GLN A 130 15.32 2.97 -16.29
CA GLN A 130 16.47 2.08 -16.31
C GLN A 130 17.64 2.70 -17.08
N THR A 131 18.82 2.57 -16.50
CA THR A 131 20.10 2.90 -17.10
C THR A 131 20.99 1.66 -17.13
N LYS A 132 22.21 1.79 -17.60
CA LYS A 132 23.19 0.67 -17.61
C LYS A 132 23.58 0.22 -16.19
N THR A 133 23.47 1.09 -15.20
CA THR A 133 23.99 0.87 -13.84
C THR A 133 22.95 1.01 -12.73
N HIS A 134 21.77 1.53 -13.04
CA HIS A 134 20.74 1.79 -12.04
C HIS A 134 19.34 1.53 -12.60
N VAL A 135 18.44 1.13 -11.72
CA VAL A 135 16.99 1.21 -11.93
C VAL A 135 16.40 2.14 -10.89
N LEU A 136 15.59 3.10 -11.32
CA LEU A 136 14.83 3.98 -10.46
C LEU A 136 13.36 3.54 -10.48
N LEU A 137 12.78 3.34 -9.32
CA LEU A 137 11.34 3.17 -9.12
C LEU A 137 10.82 4.42 -8.42
N MET A 138 10.07 5.26 -9.12
CA MET A 138 9.49 6.46 -8.55
C MET A 138 7.98 6.27 -8.38
N ALA A 139 7.50 6.35 -7.15
CA ALA A 139 6.07 6.32 -6.84
C ALA A 139 5.46 7.71 -7.03
N GLU A 140 4.24 7.77 -7.55
CA GLU A 140 3.49 9.03 -7.67
C GLU A 140 3.23 9.65 -6.29
N MET A 141 2.83 8.80 -5.32
CA MET A 141 2.64 9.22 -3.95
C MET A 141 3.95 9.76 -3.36
N ASN A 142 3.94 11.03 -2.95
CA ASN A 142 5.05 11.72 -2.30
C ASN A 142 6.35 11.79 -3.14
N HIS A 143 6.31 11.36 -4.40
CA HIS A 143 7.48 11.22 -5.28
C HIS A 143 8.58 10.32 -4.67
N ASP A 144 8.16 9.34 -3.86
CA ASP A 144 9.09 8.43 -3.21
C ASP A 144 9.88 7.65 -4.25
N ALA A 145 11.19 7.76 -4.18
CA ALA A 145 12.10 7.18 -5.17
C ALA A 145 12.99 6.11 -4.54
N ARG A 146 13.00 4.93 -5.17
CA ARG A 146 13.93 3.86 -4.85
C ARG A 146 14.96 3.73 -5.96
N VAL A 147 16.22 3.92 -5.61
CA VAL A 147 17.36 3.71 -6.52
C VAL A 147 17.94 2.33 -6.27
N ILE A 148 17.93 1.48 -7.29
CA ILE A 148 18.51 0.15 -7.27
C ILE A 148 19.82 0.21 -8.06
N ARG A 149 20.94 -0.06 -7.41
CA ARG A 149 22.26 -0.09 -8.05
C ARG A 149 22.52 -1.49 -8.62
N LEU A 150 22.68 -1.57 -9.94
CA LEU A 150 22.93 -2.85 -10.61
C LEU A 150 24.40 -3.27 -10.47
N ASN A 151 24.63 -4.57 -10.26
CA ASN A 151 25.97 -5.16 -10.10
C ASN A 151 26.79 -4.50 -8.97
N ALA A 152 26.13 -4.00 -7.95
CA ALA A 152 26.74 -3.34 -6.81
C ALA A 152 26.66 -4.19 -5.54
N LYS A 153 27.43 -3.81 -4.53
CA LYS A 153 27.36 -4.39 -3.19
C LYS A 153 26.85 -3.35 -2.22
N PHE A 154 26.24 -3.83 -1.13
CA PHE A 154 25.92 -2.94 -0.01
C PHE A 154 27.19 -2.36 0.59
N PRO A 155 27.26 -1.05 0.86
CA PRO A 155 28.40 -0.46 1.55
C PRO A 155 28.53 -1.00 2.96
N ALA A 156 29.78 -1.16 3.43
CA ALA A 156 30.07 -1.72 4.76
C ALA A 156 29.51 -0.85 5.91
N ASN A 157 29.42 0.46 5.70
CA ASN A 157 28.90 1.44 6.67
C ASN A 157 27.65 2.11 6.08
N SER A 158 26.63 1.33 5.77
CA SER A 158 25.42 1.87 5.20
C SER A 158 24.64 2.69 6.23
N GLN A 159 24.33 3.91 5.85
CA GLN A 159 23.22 4.62 6.48
C GLN A 159 21.93 3.86 6.13
N TYR A 160 20.97 3.86 7.04
CA TYR A 160 19.67 3.22 6.84
C TYR A 160 18.64 4.29 6.44
N PRO A 161 18.52 4.64 5.14
CA PRO A 161 17.51 5.58 4.71
C PRO A 161 16.11 4.99 4.87
N TRP A 162 15.11 5.85 5.01
CA TRP A 162 13.71 5.44 5.17
C TRP A 162 13.20 4.53 4.04
N MET A 163 13.67 4.78 2.80
CA MET A 163 13.33 3.98 1.63
C MET A 163 14.16 2.68 1.51
N GLY A 164 15.05 2.43 2.45
CA GLY A 164 15.99 1.33 2.38
C GLY A 164 17.10 1.55 1.33
N ASP A 165 18.07 0.66 1.29
CA ASP A 165 19.11 0.58 0.27
C ASP A 165 18.85 -0.65 -0.62
N SER A 166 19.06 -0.54 -1.93
CA SER A 166 18.75 -1.58 -2.88
C SER A 166 19.89 -1.83 -3.84
N VAL A 167 20.22 -3.10 -4.05
CA VAL A 167 21.16 -3.57 -5.06
C VAL A 167 20.52 -4.69 -5.88
N GLY A 168 20.93 -4.85 -7.14
CA GLY A 168 20.44 -5.86 -8.07
C GLY A 168 21.54 -6.45 -8.92
#